data_df8e4aec78e43675b2d83329329616e9
#
_entry.id   df8e4aec78e43675b2d83329329616e9
#
_cell.length_a   1.000
_cell.length_b   1.000
_cell.length_c   1.000
_cell.angle_alpha   90.00
_cell.angle_beta   90.00
_cell.angle_gamma   90.00
#
_symmetry.space_group_name_H-M   'P 1'
#
loop_
_entity.id
_entity.type
_entity.pdbx_description
1 polymer ?
#
loop_
_entity_poly.entity_id
_entity_poly.type
_entity_poly.pdbx_seq_one_letter_code
_entity_poly.pdbx_strand_id
1 'polypeptide(L)'
;MDCYLDSLLTCGRAVGEIVPDAAGREIAAVLCGDVSQVEVHEGDSPLDFYLSGRDACGRSVPLAYQELLLFTPYQPEEGHPYGVSMLRSMPYLTGLLIKIYDAMGKNWERCGNVRFAVTYRPQGEELDRGAAQERAEQIAEEWSRAMQESRNGSVRDFVSVGDVSIKAIGADNQILDSETPVRQILEQLVAKTGLPPFMLGLSWSSTERMSSQQADMLTSEITALRRTLEPAVGRICALWLRLHGYGCRFKVDWEDINLQDEVEEAKATLYLQQARKLELENKKAEGK
;
A
#
# COMPACT_ATOMS: atom_id res chain seq x y z
N MET A 1 5.98 19.35 6.97
CA MET A 1 6.61 18.56 5.87
C MET A 1 5.89 17.24 5.61
N ASP A 2 5.33 16.59 6.63
CA ASP A 2 4.63 15.29 6.46
C ASP A 2 3.47 15.37 5.45
N CYS A 3 2.57 16.35 5.61
CA CYS A 3 1.48 16.59 4.66
C CYS A 3 1.98 16.85 3.21
N TYR A 4 3.12 17.50 3.05
CA TYR A 4 3.75 17.73 1.75
C TYR A 4 4.25 16.42 1.13
N LEU A 5 4.87 15.58 1.96
CA LEU A 5 5.32 14.24 1.56
C LEU A 5 4.16 13.31 1.23
N ASP A 6 3.10 13.32 2.04
CA ASP A 6 1.88 12.55 1.79
C ASP A 6 1.26 12.92 0.44
N SER A 7 1.12 14.23 0.13
CA SER A 7 0.65 14.70 -1.16
C SER A 7 1.57 14.27 -2.30
N LEU A 8 2.88 14.35 -2.10
CA LEU A 8 3.86 13.93 -3.11
C LEU A 8 3.69 12.48 -3.51
N LEU A 9 3.55 11.58 -2.54
CA LEU A 9 3.45 10.13 -2.78
C LEU A 9 2.06 9.72 -3.27
N THR A 10 1.00 10.29 -2.69
CA THR A 10 -0.38 9.91 -3.01
C THR A 10 -0.89 10.53 -4.30
N CYS A 11 -0.59 11.82 -4.53
CA CYS A 11 -1.04 12.54 -5.72
C CYS A 11 0.01 12.59 -6.84
N GLY A 12 1.26 12.18 -6.56
CA GLY A 12 2.38 12.28 -7.50
C GLY A 12 2.97 13.68 -7.60
N ARG A 13 2.48 14.62 -6.80
CA ARG A 13 2.99 15.99 -6.73
C ARG A 13 2.63 16.62 -5.39
N ALA A 14 3.44 17.57 -4.98
CA ALA A 14 3.15 18.38 -3.80
C ALA A 14 3.25 19.86 -4.13
N VAL A 15 2.40 20.65 -3.50
CA VAL A 15 2.36 22.10 -3.59
C VAL A 15 2.45 22.66 -2.18
N GLY A 16 3.17 23.74 -2.01
CA GLY A 16 3.25 24.44 -0.73
C GLY A 16 3.53 25.93 -0.91
N GLU A 17 3.40 26.65 0.17
CA GLU A 17 3.69 28.08 0.23
C GLU A 17 4.58 28.34 1.44
N ILE A 18 5.62 29.12 1.22
CA ILE A 18 6.48 29.65 2.29
C ILE A 18 5.87 30.95 2.76
N VAL A 19 5.46 31.01 4.01
CA VAL A 19 4.85 32.20 4.60
C VAL A 19 5.90 32.92 5.45
N PRO A 20 6.38 34.11 5.02
CA PRO A 20 7.25 34.94 5.86
C PRO A 20 6.45 35.54 7.02
N ASP A 21 7.15 35.96 8.07
CA ASP A 21 6.56 36.69 9.17
C ASP A 21 6.10 38.09 8.71
N ALA A 22 5.29 38.76 9.52
CA ALA A 22 4.78 40.11 9.22
C ALA A 22 5.90 41.18 9.06
N ALA A 23 7.07 40.94 9.62
CA ALA A 23 8.23 41.81 9.50
C ALA A 23 9.14 41.47 8.32
N GLY A 24 8.89 40.36 7.62
CA GLY A 24 9.71 39.87 6.51
C GLY A 24 11.13 39.46 6.93
N ARG A 25 11.32 39.03 8.17
CA ARG A 25 12.63 38.66 8.72
C ARG A 25 12.85 37.18 8.92
N GLU A 26 11.75 36.45 9.10
CA GLU A 26 11.76 35.03 9.39
C GLU A 26 10.74 34.28 8.51
N ILE A 27 10.89 32.98 8.40
CA ILE A 27 9.85 32.11 7.84
C ILE A 27 8.91 31.72 8.99
N ALA A 28 7.68 32.23 8.97
CA ALA A 28 6.68 31.94 9.98
C ALA A 28 6.12 30.51 9.83
N ALA A 29 5.90 30.04 8.59
CA ALA A 29 5.37 28.74 8.30
C ALA A 29 5.70 28.27 6.88
N VAL A 30 5.61 26.97 6.67
CA VAL A 30 5.51 26.36 5.34
C VAL A 30 4.17 25.61 5.30
N LEU A 31 3.26 26.10 4.49
CA LEU A 31 1.93 25.54 4.35
C LEU A 31 1.89 24.54 3.18
N CYS A 32 1.13 23.48 3.34
CA CYS A 32 0.85 22.54 2.29
C CYS A 32 -0.44 22.94 1.56
N GLY A 33 -0.40 23.04 0.25
CA GLY A 33 -1.54 23.38 -0.58
C GLY A 33 -2.28 22.16 -1.10
N ASP A 34 -3.53 22.36 -1.50
CA ASP A 34 -4.31 21.33 -2.17
C ASP A 34 -3.88 21.26 -3.65
N VAL A 35 -3.27 20.15 -4.02
CA VAL A 35 -2.77 19.89 -5.38
C VAL A 35 -3.87 19.85 -6.44
N SER A 36 -5.13 19.67 -6.05
CA SER A 36 -6.28 19.67 -6.97
C SER A 36 -6.67 21.07 -7.40
N GLN A 37 -6.29 22.10 -6.65
CA GLN A 37 -6.62 23.52 -6.89
C GLN A 37 -5.53 24.24 -7.67
N VAL A 38 -4.39 23.60 -7.91
CA VAL A 38 -3.23 24.25 -8.54
C VAL A 38 -2.91 23.61 -9.88
N GLU A 39 -2.76 24.46 -10.88
CA GLU A 39 -2.36 24.09 -12.24
C GLU A 39 -0.96 24.64 -12.54
N VAL A 40 -0.18 23.88 -13.29
CA VAL A 40 1.17 24.27 -13.73
C VAL A 40 1.07 24.72 -15.19
N HIS A 41 1.60 25.87 -15.48
CA HIS A 41 1.66 26.42 -16.83
C HIS A 41 3.11 26.68 -17.23
N GLU A 42 3.41 26.47 -18.51
CA GLU A 42 4.70 26.85 -19.09
C GLU A 42 4.78 28.38 -19.21
N GLY A 43 5.96 28.93 -18.89
CA GLY A 43 6.30 30.31 -19.09
C GLY A 43 6.88 30.58 -20.47
N ASP A 44 7.73 31.60 -20.58
CA ASP A 44 8.40 31.99 -21.85
C ASP A 44 9.49 30.99 -22.29
N SER A 45 9.91 30.12 -21.41
CA SER A 45 10.94 29.08 -21.64
C SER A 45 10.46 27.73 -21.10
N PRO A 46 10.85 26.59 -21.70
CA PRO A 46 10.56 25.25 -21.17
C PRO A 46 11.08 25.00 -19.75
N LEU A 47 12.02 25.80 -19.27
CA LEU A 47 12.54 25.74 -17.91
C LEU A 47 11.82 26.69 -16.96
N ASP A 48 10.94 27.54 -17.50
CA ASP A 48 10.17 28.52 -16.76
C ASP A 48 8.72 28.06 -16.67
N PHE A 49 8.21 27.99 -15.46
CA PHE A 49 6.82 27.61 -15.21
C PHE A 49 6.23 28.46 -14.10
N TYR A 50 4.93 28.66 -14.13
CA TYR A 50 4.21 29.34 -13.08
C TYR A 50 3.00 28.54 -12.62
N LEU A 51 2.61 28.75 -11.38
CA LEU A 51 1.48 28.11 -10.76
C LEU A 51 0.24 29.03 -10.83
N SER A 52 -0.89 28.46 -11.17
CA SER A 52 -2.18 29.14 -11.16
C SER A 52 -3.16 28.41 -10.25
N GLY A 53 -4.10 29.15 -9.74
CA GLY A 53 -5.26 28.62 -9.01
C GLY A 53 -6.56 28.98 -9.73
N ARG A 54 -7.68 28.46 -9.24
CA ARG A 54 -9.01 28.80 -9.77
C ARG A 54 -9.65 29.88 -8.92
N ASP A 55 -10.14 30.96 -9.57
CA ASP A 55 -10.92 31.97 -8.88
C ASP A 55 -12.35 31.46 -8.56
N ALA A 56 -13.12 32.29 -7.84
CA ALA A 56 -14.52 31.97 -7.50
C ALA A 56 -15.42 31.75 -8.72
N CYS A 57 -15.00 32.18 -9.91
CA CYS A 57 -15.68 31.99 -11.18
C CYS A 57 -15.16 30.77 -11.95
N GLY A 58 -14.21 30.00 -11.39
CA GLY A 58 -13.60 28.83 -12.01
C GLY A 58 -12.55 29.15 -13.09
N ARG A 59 -12.11 30.40 -13.22
CA ARG A 59 -11.09 30.81 -14.19
C ARG A 59 -9.70 30.58 -13.59
N SER A 60 -8.76 30.10 -14.41
CA SER A 60 -7.37 29.96 -14.04
C SER A 60 -6.71 31.35 -13.90
N VAL A 61 -6.15 31.63 -12.74
CA VAL A 61 -5.49 32.92 -12.42
C VAL A 61 -4.12 32.60 -11.82
N PRO A 62 -3.02 33.21 -12.32
CA PRO A 62 -1.71 33.03 -11.71
C PRO A 62 -1.72 33.36 -10.22
N LEU A 63 -1.13 32.48 -9.42
CA LEU A 63 -0.98 32.70 -7.99
C LEU A 63 0.01 33.87 -7.76
N ALA A 64 -0.25 34.66 -6.73
CA ALA A 64 0.68 35.71 -6.35
C ALA A 64 1.96 35.12 -5.74
N TYR A 65 3.05 35.87 -5.77
CA TYR A 65 4.32 35.52 -5.12
C TYR A 65 4.87 34.14 -5.49
N GLN A 66 4.99 33.87 -6.79
CA GLN A 66 5.52 32.61 -7.34
C GLN A 66 6.83 32.16 -6.70
N GLU A 67 7.64 33.09 -6.25
CA GLU A 67 8.91 32.83 -5.55
C GLU A 67 8.73 32.19 -4.16
N LEU A 68 7.56 32.35 -3.54
CA LEU A 68 7.23 31.74 -2.25
C LEU A 68 6.52 30.37 -2.42
N LEU A 69 6.13 30.03 -3.65
CA LEU A 69 5.44 28.76 -3.90
C LEU A 69 6.45 27.63 -4.08
N LEU A 70 6.10 26.47 -3.53
CA LEU A 70 6.81 25.22 -3.69
C LEU A 70 6.00 24.31 -4.59
N PHE A 71 6.66 23.71 -5.58
CA PHE A 71 6.08 22.67 -6.42
C PHE A 71 7.13 21.57 -6.60
N THR A 72 6.73 20.34 -6.32
CA THR A 72 7.59 19.17 -6.47
C THR A 72 6.80 18.08 -7.19
N PRO A 73 7.17 17.70 -8.42
CA PRO A 73 6.61 16.53 -9.09
C PRO A 73 7.37 15.27 -8.63
N TYR A 74 6.65 14.15 -8.48
CA TYR A 74 7.22 12.84 -8.20
C TYR A 74 7.32 12.04 -9.49
N GLN A 75 8.52 11.64 -9.89
CA GLN A 75 8.77 10.85 -11.10
C GLN A 75 7.99 11.38 -12.34
N PRO A 76 8.20 12.64 -12.76
CA PRO A 76 7.46 13.21 -13.87
C PRO A 76 7.72 12.43 -15.17
N GLU A 77 6.67 12.22 -15.94
CA GLU A 77 6.78 11.63 -17.30
C GLU A 77 7.24 12.72 -18.28
N GLU A 78 7.93 12.29 -19.36
CA GLU A 78 8.41 13.20 -20.39
C GLU A 78 7.25 13.99 -21.03
N GLY A 79 7.40 15.30 -21.12
CA GLY A 79 6.37 16.19 -21.67
C GLY A 79 5.20 16.50 -20.73
N HIS A 80 5.25 16.00 -19.49
CA HIS A 80 4.23 16.30 -18.47
C HIS A 80 4.87 16.92 -17.22
N PRO A 81 4.49 18.15 -16.83
CA PRO A 81 5.03 18.82 -15.64
C PRO A 81 4.55 18.17 -14.35
N TYR A 82 3.45 17.42 -14.42
CA TYR A 82 2.88 16.72 -13.28
C TYR A 82 3.57 15.39 -13.06
N GLY A 83 3.88 15.08 -11.81
CA GLY A 83 4.43 13.79 -11.44
C GLY A 83 3.38 12.67 -11.46
N VAL A 84 3.85 11.46 -11.22
CA VAL A 84 3.03 10.24 -11.21
C VAL A 84 2.88 9.73 -9.78
N SER A 85 1.65 9.52 -9.34
CA SER A 85 1.36 8.94 -8.03
C SER A 85 2.02 7.56 -7.87
N MET A 86 2.66 7.32 -6.73
CA MET A 86 3.12 5.98 -6.34
C MET A 86 1.96 4.98 -6.34
N LEU A 87 0.75 5.44 -6.05
CA LEU A 87 -0.46 4.61 -5.95
C LEU A 87 -1.18 4.39 -7.29
N ARG A 88 -0.66 4.88 -8.42
CA ARG A 88 -1.33 4.86 -9.73
C ARG A 88 -1.90 3.49 -10.13
N SER A 89 -1.20 2.41 -9.84
CA SER A 89 -1.64 1.04 -10.19
C SER A 89 -2.35 0.31 -9.04
N MET A 90 -2.35 0.88 -7.84
CA MET A 90 -2.94 0.27 -6.65
C MET A 90 -4.44 0.02 -6.75
N PRO A 91 -5.28 0.94 -7.31
CA PRO A 91 -6.72 0.74 -7.35
C PRO A 91 -7.13 -0.53 -8.09
N TYR A 92 -6.42 -0.91 -9.15
CA TYR A 92 -6.68 -2.16 -9.87
C TYR A 92 -6.34 -3.39 -9.01
N LEU A 93 -5.14 -3.42 -8.43
CA LEU A 93 -4.66 -4.54 -7.62
C LEU A 93 -5.49 -4.73 -6.33
N THR A 94 -5.78 -3.63 -5.64
CA THR A 94 -6.61 -3.64 -4.44
C THR A 94 -8.05 -4.05 -4.76
N GLY A 95 -8.61 -3.57 -5.87
CA GLY A 95 -9.92 -3.98 -6.33
C GLY A 95 -10.02 -5.47 -6.64
N LEU A 96 -8.96 -6.05 -7.21
CA LEU A 96 -8.87 -7.51 -7.44
C LEU A 96 -8.76 -8.27 -6.12
N LEU A 97 -7.94 -7.80 -5.18
CA LEU A 97 -7.77 -8.39 -3.86
C LEU A 97 -9.08 -8.41 -3.06
N ILE A 98 -9.82 -7.30 -3.07
CA ILE A 98 -11.15 -7.20 -2.43
C ILE A 98 -12.11 -8.23 -3.01
N LYS A 99 -12.14 -8.40 -4.35
CA LYS A 99 -13.00 -9.42 -4.99
C LYS A 99 -12.64 -10.83 -4.58
N ILE A 100 -11.34 -11.11 -4.37
CA ILE A 100 -10.90 -12.43 -3.88
C ILE A 100 -11.37 -12.62 -2.43
N TYR A 101 -11.21 -11.63 -1.56
CA TYR A 101 -11.69 -11.71 -0.18
C TYR A 101 -13.20 -11.87 -0.09
N ASP A 102 -13.98 -11.16 -0.91
CA ASP A 102 -15.42 -11.34 -1.01
C ASP A 102 -15.81 -12.75 -1.46
N ALA A 103 -15.07 -13.31 -2.44
CA ALA A 103 -15.29 -14.67 -2.89
C ALA A 103 -14.93 -15.70 -1.82
N MET A 104 -13.84 -15.47 -1.08
CA MET A 104 -13.47 -16.28 0.08
C MET A 104 -14.55 -16.24 1.15
N GLY A 105 -15.02 -15.06 1.54
CA GLY A 105 -16.10 -14.90 2.53
C GLY A 105 -17.37 -15.68 2.12
N LYS A 106 -17.82 -15.51 0.89
CA LYS A 106 -18.98 -16.26 0.35
C LYS A 106 -18.75 -17.76 0.32
N ASN A 107 -17.52 -18.19 0.03
CA ASN A 107 -17.18 -19.62 0.03
C ASN A 107 -17.22 -20.20 1.46
N TRP A 108 -16.71 -19.45 2.44
CA TRP A 108 -16.77 -19.81 3.85
C TRP A 108 -18.20 -19.88 4.38
N GLU A 109 -19.06 -18.92 4.01
CA GLU A 109 -20.48 -18.95 4.33
C GLU A 109 -21.18 -20.17 3.74
N ARG A 110 -20.82 -20.55 2.49
CA ARG A 110 -21.36 -21.76 1.83
C ARG A 110 -20.86 -23.03 2.49
N CYS A 111 -19.60 -23.11 2.87
CA CYS A 111 -19.04 -24.28 3.56
C CYS A 111 -19.55 -24.40 5.00
N GLY A 112 -19.75 -23.26 5.70
CA GLY A 112 -20.30 -23.22 7.05
C GLY A 112 -21.81 -23.51 7.11
N ASN A 113 -22.55 -23.17 6.07
CA ASN A 113 -23.98 -23.43 5.94
C ASN A 113 -24.23 -24.69 5.09
N VAL A 114 -23.96 -25.85 5.66
CA VAL A 114 -24.22 -27.12 5.00
C VAL A 114 -25.71 -27.22 4.67
N ARG A 115 -26.03 -27.37 3.37
CA ARG A 115 -27.39 -27.63 2.91
C ARG A 115 -27.57 -29.13 2.72
N PHE A 116 -28.74 -29.63 3.07
CA PHE A 116 -29.04 -31.03 2.94
C PHE A 116 -30.18 -31.24 1.93
N ALA A 117 -30.00 -32.17 1.00
CA ALA A 117 -31.11 -32.72 0.22
C ALA A 117 -31.61 -33.96 0.95
N VAL A 118 -32.81 -33.89 1.44
CA VAL A 118 -33.51 -35.02 2.04
C VAL A 118 -34.42 -35.58 0.95
N THR A 119 -34.16 -36.82 0.53
CA THR A 119 -34.95 -37.50 -0.50
C THR A 119 -35.66 -38.68 0.14
N TYR A 120 -36.99 -38.68 0.10
CA TYR A 120 -37.82 -39.78 0.52
C TYR A 120 -38.23 -40.60 -0.71
N ARG A 121 -38.05 -41.90 -0.66
CA ARG A 121 -38.53 -42.87 -1.68
C ARG A 121 -39.60 -43.75 -1.05
N PRO A 122 -40.84 -43.61 -1.51
CA PRO A 122 -41.92 -44.47 -1.02
C PRO A 122 -41.70 -45.93 -1.50
N GLN A 123 -41.92 -46.87 -0.61
CA GLN A 123 -41.87 -48.32 -0.91
C GLN A 123 -43.26 -48.85 -1.13
N GLY A 124 -43.54 -49.50 -2.27
CA GLY A 124 -44.78 -50.17 -2.61
C GLY A 124 -45.28 -49.91 -4.03
N GLU A 125 -45.99 -50.88 -4.62
CA GLU A 125 -46.49 -50.79 -6.01
C GLU A 125 -47.76 -49.96 -6.19
N GLU A 126 -48.51 -49.69 -5.09
CA GLU A 126 -49.67 -48.79 -5.09
C GLU A 126 -49.36 -47.51 -4.33
N LEU A 127 -48.82 -46.55 -5.01
CA LEU A 127 -48.51 -45.22 -4.46
C LEU A 127 -49.76 -44.35 -4.50
N ASP A 128 -50.44 -44.20 -3.35
CA ASP A 128 -51.27 -43.04 -3.13
C ASP A 128 -50.37 -41.78 -3.04
N ARG A 129 -50.39 -40.97 -4.11
CA ARG A 129 -49.57 -39.75 -4.23
C ARG A 129 -49.83 -38.80 -3.05
N GLY A 130 -51.05 -38.80 -2.49
CA GLY A 130 -51.41 -37.99 -1.35
C GLY A 130 -50.64 -38.39 -0.11
N ALA A 131 -50.64 -39.68 0.22
CA ALA A 131 -49.91 -40.22 1.37
C ALA A 131 -48.39 -40.06 1.26
N ALA A 132 -47.84 -40.14 0.06
CA ALA A 132 -46.40 -39.91 -0.19
C ALA A 132 -46.02 -38.44 0.04
N GLN A 133 -46.89 -37.52 -0.36
CA GLN A 133 -46.66 -36.06 -0.17
C GLN A 133 -46.78 -35.69 1.31
N GLU A 134 -47.81 -36.14 2.04
CA GLU A 134 -47.91 -35.93 3.48
C GLU A 134 -46.71 -36.42 4.26
N ARG A 135 -46.17 -37.60 3.85
CA ARG A 135 -44.99 -38.15 4.50
C ARG A 135 -43.74 -37.31 4.23
N ALA A 136 -43.58 -36.83 2.98
CA ALA A 136 -42.48 -35.92 2.63
C ALA A 136 -42.55 -34.59 3.40
N GLU A 137 -43.73 -34.03 3.60
CA GLU A 137 -43.95 -32.81 4.38
C GLU A 137 -43.63 -33.03 5.88
N GLN A 138 -44.03 -34.16 6.46
CA GLN A 138 -43.67 -34.51 7.85
C GLN A 138 -42.16 -34.64 8.03
N ILE A 139 -41.46 -35.31 7.09
CA ILE A 139 -40.01 -35.44 7.12
C ILE A 139 -39.35 -34.07 7.02
N ALA A 140 -39.83 -33.19 6.13
CA ALA A 140 -39.32 -31.85 5.97
C ALA A 140 -39.50 -30.99 7.24
N GLU A 141 -40.66 -31.08 7.92
CA GLU A 141 -40.89 -30.38 9.18
C GLU A 141 -39.97 -30.87 10.30
N GLU A 142 -39.84 -32.19 10.48
CA GLU A 142 -38.99 -32.77 11.52
C GLU A 142 -37.52 -32.40 11.27
N TRP A 143 -37.09 -32.46 10.01
CA TRP A 143 -35.76 -32.05 9.62
C TRP A 143 -35.51 -30.57 9.90
N SER A 144 -36.45 -29.69 9.56
CA SER A 144 -36.36 -28.25 9.83
C SER A 144 -36.25 -27.95 11.33
N ARG A 145 -37.03 -28.67 12.18
CA ARG A 145 -36.92 -28.54 13.64
C ARG A 145 -35.56 -28.99 14.16
N ALA A 146 -35.06 -30.15 13.70
CA ALA A 146 -33.75 -30.67 14.09
C ALA A 146 -32.64 -29.69 13.72
N MET A 147 -32.71 -29.05 12.54
CA MET A 147 -31.72 -28.05 12.10
C MET A 147 -31.80 -26.75 12.91
N GLN A 148 -33.00 -26.29 13.31
CA GLN A 148 -33.15 -25.15 14.20
C GLN A 148 -32.58 -25.40 15.60
N GLU A 149 -32.85 -26.58 16.16
CA GLU A 149 -32.31 -26.99 17.46
C GLU A 149 -30.79 -27.11 17.44
N SER A 150 -30.23 -27.66 16.33
CA SER A 150 -28.78 -27.75 16.12
C SER A 150 -28.09 -26.36 16.03
N ARG A 151 -28.76 -25.36 15.43
CA ARG A 151 -28.25 -23.96 15.42
C ARG A 151 -28.22 -23.32 16.80
N ASN A 152 -29.12 -23.79 17.71
CA ASN A 152 -29.19 -23.34 19.10
C ASN A 152 -28.25 -24.15 20.03
N GLY A 153 -27.35 -24.97 19.46
CA GLY A 153 -26.35 -25.75 20.21
C GLY A 153 -26.87 -27.08 20.77
N SER A 154 -28.10 -27.50 20.46
CA SER A 154 -28.65 -28.79 20.84
C SER A 154 -28.52 -29.78 19.70
N VAL A 155 -27.82 -30.89 19.92
CA VAL A 155 -27.69 -31.97 18.93
C VAL A 155 -28.84 -32.95 19.09
N ARG A 156 -29.66 -33.11 18.05
CA ARG A 156 -30.77 -34.07 18.03
C ARG A 156 -30.59 -35.03 16.84
N ASP A 157 -30.74 -36.30 17.12
CA ASP A 157 -30.72 -37.31 16.09
C ASP A 157 -32.01 -37.30 15.27
N PHE A 158 -31.87 -37.39 13.94
CA PHE A 158 -32.98 -37.51 13.02
C PHE A 158 -33.32 -38.97 12.83
N VAL A 159 -34.53 -39.36 13.24
CA VAL A 159 -35.05 -40.72 13.08
C VAL A 159 -36.20 -40.70 12.08
N SER A 160 -36.11 -41.46 10.99
CA SER A 160 -37.15 -41.56 9.98
C SER A 160 -37.50 -43.03 9.73
N VAL A 161 -38.76 -43.30 9.43
CA VAL A 161 -39.26 -44.63 8.99
C VAL A 161 -39.46 -44.57 7.48
N GLY A 162 -38.72 -45.42 6.74
CA GLY A 162 -38.75 -45.50 5.29
C GLY A 162 -37.37 -45.30 4.63
N ASP A 163 -37.32 -45.37 3.29
CA ASP A 163 -36.09 -45.14 2.56
C ASP A 163 -35.83 -43.62 2.40
N VAL A 164 -35.10 -43.07 3.35
CA VAL A 164 -34.69 -41.66 3.36
C VAL A 164 -33.21 -41.57 3.07
N SER A 165 -32.85 -40.82 2.02
CA SER A 165 -31.46 -40.51 1.67
C SER A 165 -31.16 -39.04 1.97
N ILE A 166 -30.17 -38.79 2.80
CA ILE A 166 -29.71 -37.45 3.13
C ILE A 166 -28.35 -37.21 2.47
N LYS A 167 -28.29 -36.22 1.59
CA LYS A 167 -27.02 -35.80 0.96
C LYS A 167 -26.74 -34.36 1.33
N ALA A 168 -25.55 -34.10 1.81
CA ALA A 168 -25.06 -32.75 1.95
C ALA A 168 -24.81 -32.15 0.54
N ILE A 169 -25.45 -30.99 0.27
CA ILE A 169 -25.30 -30.29 -1.00
C ILE A 169 -24.38 -29.09 -0.76
N GLY A 170 -23.34 -28.95 -1.62
CA GLY A 170 -22.41 -27.82 -1.57
C GLY A 170 -21.28 -27.99 -0.58
N ALA A 171 -21.19 -29.15 0.06
CA ALA A 171 -20.09 -29.52 0.95
C ALA A 171 -19.07 -30.45 0.27
N ASP A 172 -18.89 -30.36 -1.03
CA ASP A 172 -17.76 -31.01 -1.73
C ASP A 172 -16.42 -30.36 -1.38
N ASN A 173 -16.24 -30.02 -0.11
CA ASN A 173 -15.01 -29.63 0.62
C ASN A 173 -13.87 -28.98 -0.18
N GLN A 174 -14.14 -28.39 -1.34
CA GLN A 174 -13.17 -27.58 -2.06
C GLN A 174 -13.28 -26.16 -1.55
N ILE A 175 -12.61 -25.90 -0.43
CA ILE A 175 -12.20 -24.55 -0.09
C ILE A 175 -11.28 -24.11 -1.23
N LEU A 176 -11.69 -23.09 -1.96
CA LEU A 176 -10.89 -22.54 -3.04
C LEU A 176 -9.53 -22.19 -2.46
N ASP A 177 -8.46 -22.77 -2.98
CA ASP A 177 -7.11 -22.35 -2.64
C ASP A 177 -6.89 -20.93 -3.17
N SER A 178 -6.96 -19.98 -2.26
CA SER A 178 -6.80 -18.54 -2.54
C SER A 178 -5.43 -18.04 -2.10
N GLU A 179 -4.58 -18.88 -1.51
CA GLU A 179 -3.26 -18.47 -1.03
C GLU A 179 -2.39 -17.99 -2.19
N THR A 180 -2.30 -18.76 -3.26
CA THR A 180 -1.46 -18.43 -4.42
C THR A 180 -1.88 -17.11 -5.08
N PRO A 181 -3.16 -16.87 -5.46
CA PRO A 181 -3.53 -15.61 -6.10
C PRO A 181 -3.43 -14.40 -5.16
N VAL A 182 -3.75 -14.55 -3.88
CA VAL A 182 -3.56 -13.48 -2.88
C VAL A 182 -2.09 -13.12 -2.77
N ARG A 183 -1.22 -14.12 -2.63
CA ARG A 183 0.22 -13.91 -2.55
C ARG A 183 0.77 -13.20 -3.78
N GLN A 184 0.38 -13.61 -4.99
CA GLN A 184 0.81 -12.95 -6.23
C GLN A 184 0.40 -11.48 -6.29
N ILE A 185 -0.81 -11.14 -5.84
CA ILE A 185 -1.25 -9.74 -5.79
C ILE A 185 -0.45 -8.94 -4.77
N LEU A 186 -0.20 -9.51 -3.58
CA LEU A 186 0.62 -8.86 -2.56
C LEU A 186 2.07 -8.66 -3.03
N GLU A 187 2.66 -9.62 -3.76
CA GLU A 187 3.96 -9.47 -4.40
C GLU A 187 3.98 -8.33 -5.44
N GLN A 188 2.91 -8.17 -6.21
CA GLN A 188 2.76 -7.05 -7.15
C GLN A 188 2.64 -5.70 -6.41
N LEU A 189 1.92 -5.65 -5.29
CA LEU A 189 1.81 -4.45 -4.47
C LEU A 189 3.18 -4.06 -3.89
N VAL A 190 3.93 -5.02 -3.35
CA VAL A 190 5.30 -4.81 -2.87
C VAL A 190 6.21 -4.30 -3.98
N ALA A 191 6.23 -4.98 -5.14
CA ALA A 191 7.06 -4.58 -6.29
C ALA A 191 6.72 -3.16 -6.78
N LYS A 192 5.46 -2.73 -6.64
CA LYS A 192 5.01 -1.42 -7.09
C LYS A 192 5.32 -0.29 -6.11
N THR A 193 5.33 -0.59 -4.81
CA THR A 193 5.68 0.41 -3.77
C THR A 193 7.18 0.56 -3.60
N GLY A 194 7.98 -0.43 -4.00
CA GLY A 194 9.40 -0.49 -3.66
C GLY A 194 9.67 -0.74 -2.17
N LEU A 195 8.61 -0.92 -1.37
CA LEU A 195 8.74 -1.17 0.06
C LEU A 195 9.01 -2.64 0.33
N PRO A 196 9.95 -2.98 1.23
CA PRO A 196 10.18 -4.37 1.64
C PRO A 196 8.92 -5.02 2.23
N PRO A 197 8.68 -6.32 1.99
CA PRO A 197 7.49 -7.04 2.47
C PRO A 197 7.23 -6.90 3.97
N PHE A 198 8.28 -6.92 4.79
CA PHE A 198 8.16 -6.81 6.24
C PHE A 198 7.56 -5.46 6.70
N MET A 199 7.79 -4.38 5.95
CA MET A 199 7.19 -3.06 6.22
C MET A 199 5.68 -3.06 6.04
N LEU A 200 5.18 -3.97 5.20
CA LEU A 200 3.75 -4.17 4.95
C LEU A 200 3.15 -5.26 5.85
N GLY A 201 3.90 -5.75 6.85
CA GLY A 201 3.47 -6.82 7.74
C GLY A 201 3.44 -8.21 7.08
N LEU A 202 4.09 -8.37 5.94
CA LEU A 202 4.15 -9.64 5.21
C LEU A 202 5.40 -10.40 5.62
N SER A 203 5.21 -11.47 6.39
CA SER A 203 6.28 -12.39 6.81
C SER A 203 6.52 -13.46 5.76
N TRP A 204 7.18 -13.12 4.66
CA TRP A 204 7.73 -14.14 3.77
C TRP A 204 9.08 -14.57 4.34
N SER A 205 9.37 -15.88 4.28
CA SER A 205 10.60 -16.45 4.81
C SER A 205 11.82 -15.68 4.26
N SER A 206 12.40 -14.81 5.08
CA SER A 206 13.59 -14.06 4.75
C SER A 206 14.77 -14.65 5.51
N THR A 207 15.89 -14.84 4.83
CA THR A 207 17.17 -15.11 5.45
C THR A 207 17.78 -13.79 5.94
N GLU A 208 18.69 -13.82 6.91
CA GLU A 208 19.43 -12.64 7.39
C GLU A 208 20.01 -11.82 6.21
N ARG A 209 20.58 -12.51 5.23
CA ARG A 209 21.13 -11.87 4.04
C ARG A 209 20.06 -11.16 3.19
N MET A 210 18.86 -11.73 3.07
CA MET A 210 17.73 -11.07 2.36
C MET A 210 17.25 -9.84 3.11
N SER A 211 17.23 -9.87 4.43
CA SER A 211 16.84 -8.73 5.26
C SER A 211 17.80 -7.56 5.09
N SER A 212 19.11 -7.82 5.04
CA SER A 212 20.13 -6.80 4.76
C SER A 212 19.94 -6.20 3.35
N GLN A 213 19.74 -7.01 2.33
CA GLN A 213 19.48 -6.53 0.98
C GLN A 213 18.19 -5.70 0.88
N GLN A 214 17.14 -6.07 1.63
CA GLN A 214 15.91 -5.29 1.69
C GLN A 214 16.10 -3.94 2.38
N ALA A 215 16.94 -3.88 3.42
CA ALA A 215 17.31 -2.63 4.07
C ALA A 215 18.08 -1.70 3.11
N ASP A 216 19.01 -2.24 2.31
CA ASP A 216 19.74 -1.48 1.29
C ASP A 216 18.82 -0.93 0.20
N MET A 217 17.84 -1.73 -0.25
CA MET A 217 16.82 -1.27 -1.20
C MET A 217 15.99 -0.12 -0.62
N LEU A 218 15.52 -0.24 0.62
CA LEU A 218 14.76 0.81 1.29
C LEU A 218 15.58 2.09 1.44
N THR A 219 16.84 1.97 1.83
CA THR A 219 17.78 3.12 1.90
C THR A 219 17.94 3.81 0.55
N SER A 220 18.01 3.03 -0.54
CA SER A 220 18.07 3.56 -1.90
C SER A 220 16.81 4.33 -2.28
N GLU A 221 15.63 3.78 -1.98
CA GLU A 221 14.33 4.43 -2.23
C GLU A 221 14.18 5.74 -1.42
N ILE A 222 14.53 5.72 -0.14
CA ILE A 222 14.50 6.93 0.68
C ILE A 222 15.48 7.98 0.15
N THR A 223 16.66 7.56 -0.32
CA THR A 223 17.64 8.47 -0.94
C THR A 223 17.12 9.08 -2.25
N ALA A 224 16.41 8.32 -3.06
CA ALA A 224 15.75 8.82 -4.26
C ALA A 224 14.64 9.85 -3.91
N LEU A 225 13.85 9.58 -2.86
CA LEU A 225 12.84 10.51 -2.36
C LEU A 225 13.46 11.81 -1.82
N ARG A 226 14.57 11.73 -1.09
CA ARG A 226 15.35 12.90 -0.62
C ARG A 226 15.79 13.78 -1.78
N ARG A 227 16.31 13.18 -2.86
CA ARG A 227 16.68 13.93 -4.08
C ARG A 227 15.49 14.65 -4.71
N THR A 228 14.31 14.03 -4.69
CA THR A 228 13.08 14.65 -5.18
C THR A 228 12.66 15.86 -4.33
N LEU A 229 12.86 15.81 -3.01
CA LEU A 229 12.54 16.88 -2.07
C LEU A 229 13.62 17.99 -2.00
N GLU A 230 14.86 17.69 -2.38
CA GLU A 230 16.01 18.60 -2.25
C GLU A 230 15.77 19.98 -2.87
N PRO A 231 15.14 20.15 -4.06
CA PRO A 231 14.84 21.47 -4.60
C PRO A 231 13.90 22.30 -3.73
N ALA A 232 12.88 21.66 -3.13
CA ALA A 232 11.93 22.35 -2.25
C ALA A 232 12.60 22.77 -0.93
N VAL A 233 13.36 21.88 -0.30
CA VAL A 233 14.14 22.15 0.90
C VAL A 233 15.18 23.23 0.61
N GLY A 234 15.88 23.13 -0.51
CA GLY A 234 16.85 24.13 -0.94
C GLY A 234 16.23 25.52 -1.12
N ARG A 235 15.00 25.60 -1.66
CA ARG A 235 14.28 26.88 -1.82
C ARG A 235 13.93 27.51 -0.48
N ILE A 236 13.47 26.70 0.49
CA ILE A 236 13.22 27.16 1.86
C ILE A 236 14.50 27.69 2.50
N CYS A 237 15.58 26.91 2.43
CA CYS A 237 16.88 27.31 2.99
C CYS A 237 17.44 28.58 2.30
N ALA A 238 17.30 28.68 0.98
CA ALA A 238 17.75 29.88 0.23
C ALA A 238 16.98 31.13 0.66
N LEU A 239 15.67 31.03 0.85
CA LEU A 239 14.87 32.14 1.32
C LEU A 239 15.28 32.55 2.75
N TRP A 240 15.41 31.58 3.65
CA TRP A 240 15.84 31.83 5.02
C TRP A 240 17.20 32.54 5.09
N LEU A 241 18.19 32.08 4.32
CA LEU A 241 19.51 32.71 4.24
C LEU A 241 19.41 34.15 3.73
N ARG A 242 18.59 34.41 2.71
CA ARG A 242 18.39 35.80 2.19
C ARG A 242 17.75 36.72 3.22
N LEU A 243 16.74 36.23 3.96
CA LEU A 243 16.10 37.03 5.03
C LEU A 243 17.08 37.39 6.12
N HIS A 244 18.11 36.56 6.37
CA HIS A 244 19.18 36.85 7.35
C HIS A 244 20.40 37.58 6.74
N GLY A 245 20.31 38.03 5.49
CA GLY A 245 21.37 38.79 4.82
C GLY A 245 22.54 37.94 4.32
N TYR A 246 22.41 36.61 4.28
CA TYR A 246 23.45 35.73 3.76
C TYR A 246 23.30 35.54 2.25
N GLY A 247 24.32 35.90 1.47
CA GLY A 247 24.41 35.70 0.02
C GLY A 247 25.34 34.56 -0.36
N CYS A 248 25.49 33.53 0.48
CA CYS A 248 26.44 32.45 0.27
C CYS A 248 25.79 31.27 -0.53
N ARG A 249 26.66 30.49 -1.18
CA ARG A 249 26.27 29.19 -1.69
C ARG A 249 26.19 28.20 -0.53
N PHE A 250 25.18 27.36 -0.54
CA PHE A 250 24.99 26.30 0.47
C PHE A 250 24.71 24.97 -0.23
N LYS A 251 24.83 23.90 0.51
CA LYS A 251 24.47 22.54 0.11
C LYS A 251 23.57 21.95 1.20
N VAL A 252 22.53 21.24 0.79
CA VAL A 252 21.73 20.43 1.71
C VAL A 252 22.47 19.12 1.90
N ASP A 253 22.80 18.80 3.12
CA ASP A 253 23.45 17.56 3.48
C ASP A 253 22.49 16.73 4.32
N TRP A 254 22.17 15.54 3.83
CA TRP A 254 21.25 14.65 4.51
C TRP A 254 22.05 13.69 5.39
N GLU A 255 21.58 13.48 6.60
CA GLU A 255 22.16 12.46 7.46
C GLU A 255 22.05 11.07 6.81
N ASP A 256 23.06 10.24 7.02
CA ASP A 256 23.04 8.88 6.51
C ASP A 256 21.92 8.08 7.16
N ILE A 257 21.24 7.27 6.34
CA ILE A 257 20.20 6.37 6.81
C ILE A 257 20.87 5.06 7.14
N ASN A 258 20.94 4.74 8.41
CA ASN A 258 21.43 3.45 8.87
C ASN A 258 20.26 2.59 9.35
N LEU A 259 19.90 1.55 8.56
CA LEU A 259 18.89 0.55 8.88
C LEU A 259 19.55 -0.78 9.29
N GLN A 260 20.89 -0.82 9.32
CA GLN A 260 21.63 -2.00 9.72
C GLN A 260 21.87 -2.00 11.23
N ASP A 261 22.03 -3.19 11.78
CA ASP A 261 22.36 -3.35 13.18
C ASP A 261 23.74 -2.72 13.48
N GLU A 262 23.86 -1.95 14.56
CA GLU A 262 25.11 -1.27 14.98
C GLU A 262 26.31 -2.23 15.04
N VAL A 263 26.05 -3.51 15.30
CA VAL A 263 27.07 -4.57 15.32
C VAL A 263 27.62 -4.86 13.92
N GLU A 264 26.78 -4.86 12.89
CA GLU A 264 27.21 -5.08 11.50
C GLU A 264 27.99 -3.88 10.97
N GLU A 265 27.57 -2.68 11.30
CA GLU A 265 28.31 -1.45 10.96
C GLU A 265 29.70 -1.41 11.61
N ALA A 266 29.78 -1.76 12.89
CA ALA A 266 31.07 -1.86 13.58
C ALA A 266 31.99 -2.89 12.94
N LYS A 267 31.47 -4.04 12.52
CA LYS A 267 32.22 -5.07 11.78
C LYS A 267 32.68 -4.56 10.43
N ALA A 268 31.80 -3.92 9.63
CA ALA A 268 32.15 -3.36 8.34
C ALA A 268 33.26 -2.30 8.45
N THR A 269 33.15 -1.42 9.44
CA THR A 269 34.17 -0.41 9.74
C THR A 269 35.50 -1.04 10.12
N LEU A 270 35.49 -2.10 10.93
CA LEU A 270 36.69 -2.86 11.30
C LEU A 270 37.37 -3.48 10.07
N TYR A 271 36.60 -4.12 9.16
CA TYR A 271 37.14 -4.72 7.95
C TYR A 271 37.71 -3.67 7.00
N LEU A 272 37.08 -2.51 6.86
CA LEU A 272 37.61 -1.40 6.06
C LEU A 272 38.94 -0.86 6.61
N GLN A 273 39.04 -0.73 7.91
CA GLN A 273 40.30 -0.33 8.55
C GLN A 273 41.41 -1.36 8.38
N GLN A 274 41.08 -2.65 8.49
CA GLN A 274 42.02 -3.73 8.24
C GLN A 274 42.49 -3.75 6.78
N ALA A 275 41.61 -3.58 5.83
CA ALA A 275 41.94 -3.50 4.41
C ALA A 275 42.87 -2.31 4.12
N ARG A 276 42.57 -1.11 4.63
CA ARG A 276 43.44 0.06 4.52
C ARG A 276 44.84 -0.15 5.12
N LYS A 277 44.90 -0.84 6.27
CA LYS A 277 46.18 -1.16 6.91
C LYS A 277 47.04 -2.08 6.01
N LEU A 278 46.42 -3.14 5.48
CA LEU A 278 47.06 -4.07 4.56
C LEU A 278 47.54 -3.37 3.26
N GLU A 279 46.74 -2.47 2.69
CA GLU A 279 47.16 -1.66 1.53
C GLU A 279 48.37 -0.80 1.85
N LEU A 280 48.41 -0.18 3.03
CA LEU A 280 49.55 0.63 3.46
C LEU A 280 50.83 -0.21 3.69
N GLU A 281 50.66 -1.41 4.26
CA GLU A 281 51.77 -2.36 4.47
C GLU A 281 52.31 -2.86 3.14
N ASN A 282 51.44 -3.20 2.16
CA ASN A 282 51.84 -3.60 0.80
C ASN A 282 52.59 -2.47 0.06
N LYS A 283 52.08 -1.23 0.09
CA LYS A 283 52.77 -0.07 -0.48
C LYS A 283 54.13 0.18 0.15
N LYS A 284 54.29 -0.06 1.45
CA LYS A 284 55.59 0.04 2.13
C LYS A 284 56.53 -1.09 1.73
N ALA A 285 56.00 -2.27 1.38
CA ALA A 285 56.78 -3.40 0.92
C ALA A 285 57.27 -3.26 -0.55
N GLU A 286 56.40 -2.67 -1.39
CA GLU A 286 56.74 -2.40 -2.81
C GLU A 286 57.65 -1.19 -3.01
N GLY A 287 57.73 -0.28 -2.01
CA GLY A 287 58.62 0.90 -2.06
C GLY A 287 60.02 0.67 -1.46
N LYS A 288 60.39 -0.57 -1.16
CA LYS A 288 61.73 -1.01 -0.82
C LYS A 288 62.34 -1.82 -1.94
#